data_1f4b28c8803347f2b576e5006ef1b4cf
#
_entry.id   1f4b28c8803347f2b576e5006ef1b4cf
#
_cell.length_a   1.000
_cell.length_b   1.000
_cell.length_c   1.000
_cell.angle_alpha   90.00
_cell.angle_beta   90.00
_cell.angle_gamma   90.00
#
_symmetry.space_group_name_H-M   'P 1'
#
loop_
_entity.id
_entity.type
_entity.pdbx_description
1 polymer ?
#
loop_
_entity_poly.entity_id
_entity_poly.type
_entity_poly.pdbx_seq_one_letter_code
_entity_poly.pdbx_strand_id
1 'polypeptide(L)'
;MPAGPSRKKACKYTDNILISQIFCQSVYFIIFVLSKINAMKIGICNDHAGVEYKFKLVKMLQKRGIEVINFGTDTEASVDYPDYAHRLASAVESGEVDLGIALCGTGNGMAMSLNKHQGIRAGLAWGTAIGHLVAQHNNANVLVLPARFISYRLASAIVREWLDTPFEGGRHQGRIDKIPCR
;
A
#
# COMPACT_ATOMS: atom_id res chain seq x y z
N MET A 1 -48.64 60.59 8.59
CA MET A 1 -47.21 60.21 8.59
C MET A 1 -47.12 58.71 8.44
N PRO A 2 -46.54 58.19 7.35
CA PRO A 2 -46.42 56.74 7.18
C PRO A 2 -45.12 56.21 7.86
N ALA A 3 -45.26 55.08 8.54
CA ALA A 3 -44.16 54.36 9.24
C ALA A 3 -43.18 53.75 8.22
N GLY A 4 -41.87 53.93 8.49
CA GLY A 4 -40.79 53.42 7.64
C GLY A 4 -40.61 51.89 7.73
N PRO A 5 -39.99 51.27 6.73
CA PRO A 5 -39.87 49.81 6.64
C PRO A 5 -38.87 49.25 7.68
N SER A 6 -39.25 48.11 8.26
CA SER A 6 -38.56 47.43 9.34
C SER A 6 -37.18 46.84 8.92
N ARG A 7 -36.14 47.11 9.72
CA ARG A 7 -34.76 46.64 9.61
C ARG A 7 -34.54 45.11 9.83
N LYS A 8 -35.55 44.26 9.72
CA LYS A 8 -35.46 42.83 10.10
C LYS A 8 -35.11 41.85 8.94
N LYS A 9 -34.96 42.33 7.69
CA LYS A 9 -34.68 41.43 6.56
C LYS A 9 -33.19 41.27 6.18
N ALA A 10 -32.28 42.12 6.65
CA ALA A 10 -30.86 42.07 6.29
C ALA A 10 -30.04 41.05 7.09
N CYS A 11 -30.48 40.67 8.32
CA CYS A 11 -29.71 39.79 9.22
C CYS A 11 -29.77 38.30 8.82
N LYS A 12 -30.84 37.82 8.16
CA LYS A 12 -30.99 36.39 7.85
C LYS A 12 -30.17 35.93 6.65
N TYR A 13 -29.73 36.83 5.76
CA TYR A 13 -29.00 36.46 4.54
C TYR A 13 -27.49 36.29 4.81
N THR A 14 -26.94 37.12 5.71
CA THR A 14 -25.53 37.03 6.13
C THR A 14 -25.26 35.80 6.98
N ASP A 15 -26.20 35.38 7.84
CA ASP A 15 -26.05 34.18 8.69
C ASP A 15 -26.03 32.89 7.85
N ASN A 16 -26.83 32.80 6.79
CA ASN A 16 -26.84 31.63 5.90
C ASN A 16 -25.57 31.48 5.06
N ILE A 17 -24.93 32.58 4.65
CA ILE A 17 -23.65 32.54 3.91
C ILE A 17 -22.52 32.11 4.86
N LEU A 18 -22.48 32.62 6.08
CA LEU A 18 -21.48 32.26 7.08
C LEU A 18 -21.58 30.78 7.49
N ILE A 19 -22.80 30.28 7.69
CA ILE A 19 -23.06 28.87 8.00
C ILE A 19 -22.65 27.96 6.85
N SER A 20 -22.93 28.33 5.60
CA SER A 20 -22.54 27.55 4.42
C SER A 20 -21.02 27.52 4.22
N GLN A 21 -20.31 28.62 4.50
CA GLN A 21 -18.85 28.67 4.43
C GLN A 21 -18.18 27.83 5.54
N ILE A 22 -18.69 27.89 6.78
CA ILE A 22 -18.19 27.08 7.89
C ILE A 22 -18.44 25.59 7.62
N PHE A 23 -19.62 25.26 7.09
CA PHE A 23 -19.95 23.87 6.75
C PHE A 23 -19.05 23.34 5.60
N CYS A 24 -18.81 24.14 4.57
CA CYS A 24 -17.91 23.79 3.48
C CYS A 24 -16.48 23.59 3.96
N GLN A 25 -15.92 24.49 4.79
CA GLN A 25 -14.59 24.34 5.39
C GLN A 25 -14.49 23.11 6.29
N SER A 26 -15.53 22.82 7.09
CA SER A 26 -15.56 21.64 7.95
C SER A 26 -15.59 20.34 7.14
N VAL A 27 -16.36 20.30 6.05
CA VAL A 27 -16.41 19.15 5.13
C VAL A 27 -15.06 18.96 4.44
N TYR A 28 -14.42 20.01 3.93
CA TYR A 28 -13.07 19.93 3.34
C TYR A 28 -12.03 19.46 4.36
N PHE A 29 -12.09 19.96 5.60
CA PHE A 29 -11.19 19.53 6.67
C PHE A 29 -11.40 18.06 7.04
N ILE A 30 -12.66 17.60 7.14
CA ILE A 30 -12.99 16.19 7.39
C ILE A 30 -12.53 15.30 6.24
N ILE A 31 -12.76 15.69 4.97
CA ILE A 31 -12.27 14.94 3.79
C ILE A 31 -10.75 14.90 3.78
N PHE A 32 -10.07 16.01 4.09
CA PHE A 32 -8.61 16.07 4.19
C PHE A 32 -8.06 15.21 5.32
N VAL A 33 -8.68 15.20 6.49
CA VAL A 33 -8.31 14.35 7.64
C VAL A 33 -8.58 12.87 7.31
N LEU A 34 -9.73 12.55 6.72
CA LEU A 34 -10.05 11.18 6.29
C LEU A 34 -9.13 10.69 5.18
N SER A 35 -8.71 11.55 4.25
CA SER A 35 -7.74 11.18 3.21
C SER A 35 -6.34 10.91 3.79
N LYS A 36 -5.96 11.57 4.88
CA LYS A 36 -4.71 11.27 5.60
C LYS A 36 -4.78 10.02 6.47
N ILE A 37 -5.95 9.72 7.02
CA ILE A 37 -6.17 8.52 7.84
C ILE A 37 -6.18 7.24 6.97
N ASN A 38 -6.48 7.36 5.67
CA ASN A 38 -6.62 6.24 4.73
C ASN A 38 -5.52 6.20 3.65
N ALA A 39 -4.41 6.90 3.80
CA ALA A 39 -3.28 6.73 2.89
C ALA A 39 -2.69 5.33 3.12
N MET A 40 -2.85 4.43 2.12
CA MET A 40 -2.21 3.11 2.13
C MET A 40 -0.71 3.25 2.35
N LYS A 41 -0.16 2.48 3.28
CA LYS A 41 1.27 2.40 3.57
C LYS A 41 1.84 1.10 3.05
N ILE A 42 2.90 1.18 2.24
CA ILE A 42 3.59 0.00 1.71
C ILE A 42 5.02 -0.02 2.23
N GLY A 43 5.39 -1.11 2.88
CA GLY A 43 6.78 -1.43 3.17
C GLY A 43 7.48 -1.95 1.93
N ILE A 44 8.71 -1.51 1.65
CA ILE A 44 9.53 -2.08 0.58
C ILE A 44 10.88 -2.54 1.12
N CYS A 45 11.28 -3.77 0.81
CA CYS A 45 12.61 -4.26 1.12
C CYS A 45 13.29 -4.88 -0.10
N ASN A 46 14.61 -4.95 -0.06
CA ASN A 46 15.43 -5.57 -1.09
C ASN A 46 16.79 -5.98 -0.52
N ASP A 47 17.43 -6.95 -1.20
CA ASP A 47 18.89 -7.16 -1.13
C ASP A 47 19.59 -6.27 -2.19
N HIS A 48 20.91 -6.47 -2.32
CA HIS A 48 21.74 -5.75 -3.28
C HIS A 48 21.29 -5.88 -4.74
N ALA A 49 20.59 -6.98 -5.13
CA ALA A 49 20.11 -7.18 -6.49
C ALA A 49 18.84 -6.36 -6.82
N GLY A 50 18.12 -5.86 -5.81
CA GLY A 50 16.86 -5.15 -5.98
C GLY A 50 16.95 -3.64 -5.89
N VAL A 51 18.12 -3.05 -5.66
CA VAL A 51 18.30 -1.62 -5.34
C VAL A 51 17.72 -0.69 -6.41
N GLU A 52 18.12 -0.88 -7.66
CA GLU A 52 17.65 -0.05 -8.78
C GLU A 52 16.11 -0.11 -8.91
N TYR A 53 15.54 -1.32 -8.85
CA TYR A 53 14.09 -1.52 -9.00
C TYR A 53 13.34 -0.93 -7.83
N LYS A 54 13.85 -1.06 -6.60
CA LYS A 54 13.27 -0.43 -5.42
C LYS A 54 13.08 1.07 -5.62
N PHE A 55 14.15 1.79 -5.96
CA PHE A 55 14.04 3.25 -6.13
C PHE A 55 13.05 3.68 -7.21
N LYS A 56 12.97 2.92 -8.31
CA LYS A 56 12.00 3.19 -9.37
C LYS A 56 10.57 2.87 -8.93
N LEU A 57 10.35 1.78 -8.18
CA LEU A 57 9.04 1.40 -7.64
C LEU A 57 8.57 2.40 -6.58
N VAL A 58 9.45 2.85 -5.68
CA VAL A 58 9.13 3.88 -4.69
C VAL A 58 8.58 5.14 -5.38
N LYS A 59 9.27 5.64 -6.42
CA LYS A 59 8.80 6.80 -7.19
C LYS A 59 7.44 6.55 -7.86
N MET A 60 7.20 5.34 -8.37
CA MET A 60 5.92 4.97 -8.97
C MET A 60 4.79 4.93 -7.95
N LEU A 61 5.01 4.36 -6.76
CA LEU A 61 4.03 4.25 -5.68
C LEU A 61 3.69 5.63 -5.11
N GLN A 62 4.69 6.47 -4.86
CA GLN A 62 4.50 7.84 -4.39
C GLN A 62 3.68 8.68 -5.36
N LYS A 63 3.86 8.52 -6.69
CA LYS A 63 3.00 9.17 -7.71
C LYS A 63 1.55 8.70 -7.65
N ARG A 64 1.26 7.54 -7.07
CA ARG A 64 -0.11 7.05 -6.81
C ARG A 64 -0.65 7.52 -5.44
N GLY A 65 0.07 8.37 -4.71
CA GLY A 65 -0.32 8.85 -3.39
C GLY A 65 -0.11 7.83 -2.27
N ILE A 66 0.67 6.77 -2.51
CA ILE A 66 0.97 5.72 -1.53
C ILE A 66 2.18 6.15 -0.70
N GLU A 67 2.09 6.06 0.63
CA GLU A 67 3.22 6.22 1.53
C GLU A 67 4.12 4.99 1.47
N VAL A 68 5.44 5.16 1.30
CA VAL A 68 6.37 4.04 1.19
C VAL A 68 7.44 4.12 2.28
N ILE A 69 7.56 3.05 3.07
CA ILE A 69 8.59 2.89 4.10
C ILE A 69 9.66 1.93 3.59
N ASN A 70 10.92 2.37 3.60
CA ASN A 70 12.04 1.58 3.10
C ASN A 70 12.67 0.75 4.23
N PHE A 71 12.60 -0.57 4.11
CA PHE A 71 13.24 -1.56 4.98
C PHE A 71 14.45 -2.25 4.34
N GLY A 72 14.78 -1.90 3.07
CA GLY A 72 15.84 -2.56 2.31
C GLY A 72 17.18 -1.83 2.36
N THR A 73 18.20 -2.43 1.71
CA THR A 73 19.48 -1.76 1.50
C THR A 73 19.41 -0.71 0.38
N ASP A 74 20.17 0.35 0.50
CA ASP A 74 20.31 1.41 -0.52
C ASP A 74 21.59 1.26 -1.35
N THR A 75 22.41 0.25 -1.04
CA THR A 75 23.69 0.00 -1.72
C THR A 75 23.69 -1.35 -2.43
N GLU A 76 24.52 -1.45 -3.47
CA GLU A 76 24.73 -2.69 -4.23
C GLU A 76 25.76 -3.64 -3.58
N ALA A 77 26.28 -3.28 -2.41
CA ALA A 77 27.14 -4.16 -1.63
C ALA A 77 26.36 -5.41 -1.21
N SER A 78 27.01 -6.58 -1.29
CA SER A 78 26.39 -7.85 -0.93
C SER A 78 25.90 -7.83 0.51
N VAL A 79 24.64 -8.22 0.71
CA VAL A 79 23.97 -8.27 2.02
C VAL A 79 23.11 -9.53 2.10
N ASP A 80 22.79 -9.94 3.33
CA ASP A 80 21.95 -11.09 3.59
C ASP A 80 20.47 -10.70 3.52
N TYR A 81 19.76 -11.23 2.53
CA TYR A 81 18.34 -10.91 2.28
C TYR A 81 17.42 -11.22 3.47
N PRO A 82 17.66 -12.24 4.33
CA PRO A 82 16.75 -12.53 5.44
C PRO A 82 16.63 -11.37 6.44
N ASP A 83 17.70 -10.62 6.69
CA ASP A 83 17.72 -9.50 7.63
C ASP A 83 16.70 -8.41 7.22
N TYR A 84 16.56 -8.19 5.92
CA TYR A 84 15.60 -7.23 5.38
C TYR A 84 14.19 -7.82 5.27
N ALA A 85 14.08 -9.11 4.95
CA ALA A 85 12.81 -9.83 4.89
C ALA A 85 12.10 -9.82 6.25
N HIS A 86 12.83 -10.14 7.34
CA HIS A 86 12.26 -10.17 8.68
C HIS A 86 11.79 -8.80 9.16
N ARG A 87 12.51 -7.72 8.84
CA ARG A 87 12.07 -6.35 9.16
C ARG A 87 10.76 -6.00 8.48
N LEU A 88 10.65 -6.28 7.17
CA LEU A 88 9.41 -6.05 6.43
C LEU A 88 8.27 -6.89 6.96
N ALA A 89 8.51 -8.18 7.24
CA ALA A 89 7.51 -9.08 7.78
C ALA A 89 6.96 -8.58 9.12
N SER A 90 7.84 -8.18 10.05
CA SER A 90 7.44 -7.62 11.35
C SER A 90 6.63 -6.34 11.21
N ALA A 91 6.98 -5.46 10.26
CA ALA A 91 6.24 -4.23 10.00
C ALA A 91 4.83 -4.51 9.44
N VAL A 92 4.66 -5.52 8.58
CA VAL A 92 3.34 -5.94 8.08
C VAL A 92 2.52 -6.60 9.20
N GLU A 93 3.13 -7.49 10.00
CA GLU A 93 2.44 -8.16 11.11
C GLU A 93 1.99 -7.21 12.22
N SER A 94 2.78 -6.17 12.50
CA SER A 94 2.43 -5.15 13.50
C SER A 94 1.43 -4.11 13.01
N GLY A 95 1.14 -4.06 11.70
CA GLY A 95 0.30 -3.02 11.10
C GLY A 95 0.99 -1.66 10.94
N GLU A 96 2.32 -1.59 11.05
CA GLU A 96 3.10 -0.39 10.72
C GLU A 96 2.95 -0.04 9.22
N VAL A 97 2.85 -1.07 8.38
CA VAL A 97 2.50 -0.97 6.96
C VAL A 97 1.37 -1.93 6.61
N ASP A 98 0.53 -1.54 5.65
CA ASP A 98 -0.62 -2.35 5.22
C ASP A 98 -0.19 -3.55 4.36
N LEU A 99 0.79 -3.34 3.48
CA LEU A 99 1.29 -4.31 2.51
C LEU A 99 2.81 -4.23 2.38
N GLY A 100 3.41 -5.27 1.83
CA GLY A 100 4.85 -5.34 1.57
C GLY A 100 5.21 -5.59 0.11
N ILE A 101 6.33 -5.04 -0.35
CA ILE A 101 6.98 -5.39 -1.62
C ILE A 101 8.42 -5.78 -1.31
N ALA A 102 8.85 -6.94 -1.79
CA ALA A 102 10.20 -7.45 -1.55
C ALA A 102 10.89 -7.81 -2.87
N LEU A 103 12.18 -7.48 -3.00
CA LEU A 103 12.97 -7.75 -4.19
C LEU A 103 14.28 -8.44 -3.82
N CYS A 104 14.62 -9.50 -4.56
CA CYS A 104 15.98 -10.05 -4.56
C CYS A 104 16.29 -10.64 -5.95
N GLY A 105 17.46 -11.22 -6.13
CA GLY A 105 17.87 -11.74 -7.43
C GLY A 105 16.83 -12.67 -8.06
N THR A 106 16.49 -13.77 -7.38
CA THR A 106 15.50 -14.76 -7.84
C THR A 106 14.12 -14.58 -7.19
N GLY A 107 14.03 -13.84 -6.10
CA GLY A 107 12.82 -13.74 -5.26
C GLY A 107 12.64 -14.91 -4.28
N ASN A 108 13.22 -16.08 -4.55
CA ASN A 108 12.94 -17.30 -3.78
C ASN A 108 13.36 -17.16 -2.29
N GLY A 109 14.62 -16.79 -2.03
CA GLY A 109 15.12 -16.68 -0.67
C GLY A 109 14.33 -15.65 0.16
N MET A 110 14.01 -14.51 -0.44
CA MET A 110 13.17 -13.48 0.17
C MET A 110 11.78 -14.03 0.51
N ALA A 111 11.13 -14.73 -0.43
CA ALA A 111 9.81 -15.35 -0.21
C ALA A 111 9.85 -16.41 0.90
N MET A 112 10.91 -17.25 0.95
CA MET A 112 11.10 -18.25 1.98
C MET A 112 11.23 -17.62 3.37
N SER A 113 12.03 -16.54 3.50
CA SER A 113 12.25 -15.84 4.77
C SER A 113 10.97 -15.14 5.26
N LEU A 114 10.27 -14.44 4.37
CA LEU A 114 9.01 -13.76 4.66
C LEU A 114 7.95 -14.74 5.17
N ASN A 115 7.78 -15.88 4.49
CA ASN A 115 6.76 -16.89 4.83
C ASN A 115 7.10 -17.71 6.10
N LYS A 116 8.20 -17.42 6.79
CA LYS A 116 8.45 -17.96 8.16
C LYS A 116 7.63 -17.22 9.22
N HIS A 117 7.13 -16.04 8.90
CA HIS A 117 6.24 -15.28 9.76
C HIS A 117 4.79 -15.73 9.57
N GLN A 118 4.08 -16.00 10.67
CA GLN A 118 2.74 -16.61 10.63
C GLN A 118 1.68 -15.73 9.96
N GLY A 119 1.80 -14.40 10.11
CA GLY A 119 0.90 -13.43 9.50
C GLY A 119 1.24 -13.10 8.04
N ILE A 120 2.33 -13.64 7.49
CA ILE A 120 2.79 -13.30 6.14
C ILE A 120 2.36 -14.34 5.11
N ARG A 121 1.85 -13.83 4.00
CA ARG A 121 1.58 -14.57 2.76
C ARG A 121 2.33 -13.87 1.64
N ALA A 122 3.61 -14.20 1.51
CA ALA A 122 4.50 -13.66 0.51
C ALA A 122 4.37 -14.45 -0.80
N GLY A 123 3.85 -13.80 -1.83
CA GLY A 123 3.69 -14.38 -3.16
C GLY A 123 4.79 -13.94 -4.13
N LEU A 124 5.55 -14.90 -4.69
CA LEU A 124 6.54 -14.66 -5.73
C LEU A 124 5.84 -14.53 -7.08
N ALA A 125 6.02 -13.40 -7.78
CA ALA A 125 5.41 -13.15 -9.07
C ALA A 125 6.45 -12.73 -10.12
N TRP A 126 6.40 -13.39 -11.27
CA TRP A 126 7.28 -13.17 -12.44
C TRP A 126 6.50 -12.79 -13.71
N GLY A 127 5.20 -12.56 -13.58
CA GLY A 127 4.30 -12.15 -14.65
C GLY A 127 3.03 -11.51 -14.08
N THR A 128 2.35 -10.69 -14.87
CA THR A 128 1.14 -9.97 -14.42
C THR A 128 0.00 -10.91 -14.01
N ALA A 129 -0.19 -12.01 -14.76
CA ALA A 129 -1.19 -13.02 -14.40
C ALA A 129 -0.90 -13.66 -13.03
N ILE A 130 0.36 -13.89 -12.67
CA ILE A 130 0.72 -14.40 -11.33
C ILE A 130 0.49 -13.32 -10.28
N GLY A 131 0.87 -12.05 -10.58
CA GLY A 131 0.58 -10.92 -9.70
C GLY A 131 -0.92 -10.77 -9.37
N HIS A 132 -1.76 -10.94 -10.39
CA HIS A 132 -3.22 -11.00 -10.24
C HIS A 132 -3.65 -12.13 -9.31
N LEU A 133 -3.23 -13.36 -9.61
CA LEU A 133 -3.68 -14.55 -8.87
C LEU A 133 -3.19 -14.60 -7.42
N VAL A 134 -2.00 -14.10 -7.10
CA VAL A 134 -1.54 -14.04 -5.69
C VAL A 134 -2.35 -13.06 -4.85
N ALA A 135 -2.90 -12.00 -5.46
CA ALA A 135 -3.87 -11.13 -4.80
C ALA A 135 -5.24 -11.82 -4.71
N GLN A 136 -5.81 -12.20 -5.85
CA GLN A 136 -7.16 -12.69 -5.98
C GLN A 136 -7.42 -14.00 -5.21
N HIS A 137 -6.49 -14.95 -5.26
CA HIS A 137 -6.66 -16.28 -4.68
C HIS A 137 -5.99 -16.45 -3.32
N ASN A 138 -4.82 -15.80 -3.11
CA ASN A 138 -4.01 -16.02 -1.92
C ASN A 138 -4.07 -14.87 -0.91
N ASN A 139 -4.73 -13.77 -1.26
CA ASN A 139 -4.75 -12.55 -0.43
C ASN A 139 -3.33 -12.23 0.07
N ALA A 140 -2.36 -12.28 -0.84
CA ALA A 140 -0.96 -12.06 -0.49
C ALA A 140 -0.78 -10.65 0.06
N ASN A 141 -0.25 -10.54 1.26
CA ASN A 141 0.06 -9.26 1.90
C ASN A 141 1.49 -8.79 1.65
N VAL A 142 2.32 -9.65 1.04
CA VAL A 142 3.64 -9.27 0.54
C VAL A 142 3.82 -9.80 -0.89
N LEU A 143 4.17 -8.92 -1.82
CA LEU A 143 4.55 -9.28 -3.18
C LEU A 143 6.07 -9.42 -3.28
N VAL A 144 6.57 -10.53 -3.84
CA VAL A 144 8.00 -10.75 -4.06
C VAL A 144 8.31 -10.73 -5.55
N LEU A 145 9.37 -10.02 -5.95
CA LEU A 145 9.77 -9.84 -7.34
C LEU A 145 11.21 -10.35 -7.59
N PRO A 146 11.43 -11.15 -8.67
CA PRO A 146 12.75 -11.66 -9.04
C PRO A 146 13.50 -10.63 -9.91
N ALA A 147 14.20 -9.67 -9.30
CA ALA A 147 14.75 -8.49 -9.96
C ALA A 147 15.73 -8.82 -11.12
N ARG A 148 16.41 -9.98 -11.09
CA ARG A 148 17.35 -10.40 -12.16
C ARG A 148 16.67 -11.12 -13.31
N PHE A 149 15.39 -11.52 -13.18
CA PHE A 149 14.71 -12.39 -14.15
C PHE A 149 13.53 -11.73 -14.85
N ILE A 150 13.17 -10.51 -14.44
CA ILE A 150 12.11 -9.72 -15.09
C ILE A 150 12.61 -8.30 -15.38
N SER A 151 12.09 -7.68 -16.43
CA SER A 151 12.37 -6.27 -16.70
C SER A 151 11.67 -5.35 -15.67
N TYR A 152 12.20 -4.15 -15.46
CA TYR A 152 11.53 -3.15 -14.60
C TYR A 152 10.10 -2.84 -15.08
N ARG A 153 9.89 -2.79 -16.42
CA ARG A 153 8.56 -2.59 -17.01
C ARG A 153 7.58 -3.67 -16.54
N LEU A 154 8.02 -4.93 -16.55
CA LEU A 154 7.20 -6.05 -16.09
C LEU A 154 7.01 -5.99 -14.57
N ALA A 155 8.06 -5.73 -13.78
CA ALA A 155 7.96 -5.57 -12.33
C ALA A 155 6.93 -4.49 -11.95
N SER A 156 6.98 -3.34 -12.60
CA SER A 156 6.03 -2.24 -12.37
C SER A 156 4.59 -2.59 -12.78
N ALA A 157 4.41 -3.40 -13.83
CA ALA A 157 3.09 -3.89 -14.24
C ALA A 157 2.54 -4.91 -13.24
N ILE A 158 3.38 -5.84 -12.74
CA ILE A 158 3.00 -6.81 -11.71
C ILE A 158 2.54 -6.10 -10.43
N VAL A 159 3.30 -5.09 -9.97
CA VAL A 159 2.94 -4.33 -8.75
C VAL A 159 1.58 -3.65 -8.91
N ARG A 160 1.31 -3.02 -10.04
CA ARG A 160 0.00 -2.39 -10.32
C ARG A 160 -1.11 -3.41 -10.31
N GLU A 161 -0.95 -4.50 -11.04
CA GLU A 161 -1.95 -5.57 -11.11
C GLU A 161 -2.26 -6.14 -9.72
N TRP A 162 -1.23 -6.43 -8.92
CA TRP A 162 -1.40 -6.93 -7.56
C TRP A 162 -2.14 -5.96 -6.65
N LEU A 163 -1.81 -4.66 -6.71
CA LEU A 163 -2.44 -3.63 -5.88
C LEU A 163 -3.90 -3.34 -6.29
N ASP A 164 -4.21 -3.48 -7.57
CA ASP A 164 -5.52 -3.15 -8.12
C ASP A 164 -6.48 -4.36 -8.12
N THR A 165 -6.00 -5.57 -7.74
CA THR A 165 -6.79 -6.81 -7.71
C THR A 165 -7.35 -7.06 -6.31
N PRO A 166 -8.67 -7.12 -6.13
CA PRO A 166 -9.29 -7.50 -4.86
C PRO A 166 -9.19 -9.01 -4.61
N PHE A 167 -9.18 -9.39 -3.33
CA PHE A 167 -9.29 -10.80 -2.94
C PHE A 167 -10.69 -11.35 -3.23
N GLU A 168 -10.78 -12.52 -3.87
CA GLU A 168 -12.04 -13.14 -4.26
C GLU A 168 -12.81 -13.75 -3.07
N GLY A 169 -12.10 -14.16 -2.01
CA GLY A 169 -12.72 -14.81 -0.86
C GLY A 169 -13.21 -16.24 -1.13
N GLY A 170 -14.39 -16.57 -0.64
CA GLY A 170 -15.06 -17.85 -0.88
C GLY A 170 -14.18 -19.06 -0.54
N ARG A 171 -14.06 -20.02 -1.46
CA ARG A 171 -13.24 -21.24 -1.30
C ARG A 171 -11.76 -20.95 -0.98
N HIS A 172 -11.25 -19.79 -1.39
CA HIS A 172 -9.86 -19.42 -1.18
C HIS A 172 -9.59 -19.08 0.29
N GLN A 173 -10.55 -18.50 1.00
CA GLN A 173 -10.40 -18.20 2.44
C GLN A 173 -10.09 -19.46 3.25
N GLY A 174 -10.87 -20.53 3.07
CA GLY A 174 -10.64 -21.78 3.80
C GLY A 174 -9.29 -22.46 3.51
N ARG A 175 -8.64 -22.13 2.38
CA ARG A 175 -7.27 -22.57 2.08
C ARG A 175 -6.24 -21.71 2.78
N ILE A 176 -6.45 -20.38 2.78
CA ILE A 176 -5.59 -19.43 3.48
C ILE A 176 -5.55 -19.71 4.98
N ASP A 177 -6.68 -20.04 5.59
CA ASP A 177 -6.79 -20.36 7.02
C ASP A 177 -5.98 -21.61 7.44
N LYS A 178 -5.54 -22.40 6.46
CA LYS A 178 -4.72 -23.61 6.66
C LYS A 178 -3.21 -23.39 6.37
N ILE A 179 -2.80 -22.20 5.92
CA ILE A 179 -1.38 -21.89 5.66
C ILE A 179 -0.56 -21.85 6.95
N PRO A 180 -1.03 -21.20 8.06
CA PRO A 180 -0.26 -21.19 9.31
C PRO A 180 -0.15 -22.61 9.88
N CYS A 181 1.08 -22.97 10.32
CA CYS A 181 1.30 -24.21 11.07
C CYS A 181 0.59 -24.11 12.43
N ARG A 182 -0.16 -25.14 12.78
CA ARG A 182 -0.87 -25.29 14.07
C ARG A 182 0.03 -26.00 15.09
#